data_04b3164675c419b1173fb7732c82a5fe
#
_entry.id   04b3164675c419b1173fb7732c82a5fe
#
_cell.length_a   1.000
_cell.length_b   1.000
_cell.length_c   1.000
_cell.angle_alpha   90.00
_cell.angle_beta   90.00
_cell.angle_gamma   90.00
#
_symmetry.space_group_name_H-M   'P 1'
#
loop_
_entity.id
_entity.type
_entity.pdbx_description
1 polymer ?
#
loop_
_entity_poly.entity_id
_entity_poly.type
_entity_poly.pdbx_seq_one_letter_code
_entity_poly.pdbx_strand_id
1 'polypeptide(L)'
;LLGVVLEEITHVNKAKVTLFFGTLAWLLLFMFAPAGEVRETVLESLNENIAEIAGLWIFLVAAMTFVAYLNKKGMIENLIYLVLPKRISERALLFLTATFCFVFSSLADNITATLVSITLILSLQLDRAKTIKFATLVVFAVNSGGVALITGDVTTLMIFLAGKVAILQLLALAVPAFVAVMVLAAMLSIGMKGEVVVQGHRNDVRGVDVAIALIFLCTILSTIIGNFLFQIPPVLTFLAGLSVMFLVARFFSDDNDSDPILEYVRQVEFETLFFFLGILLLVGMLKEIRVLDGLVHIYDQVPAVMANYLMGVMSAAIDNVPLTAALLKSGLEMGVAEWMVLTYAVGVGGSLLVIGSASGIVAMSKVPGLTFGSYLRHMLYLFVAFNIGFAGVYLIGLSIG
;
A
#
# COMPACT_ATOMS: atom_id res chain seq x y z
N LEU A 1 -6.73 15.18 -10.90
CA LEU A 1 -5.40 15.22 -10.26
C LEU A 1 -5.20 16.49 -9.43
N LEU A 2 -5.37 17.70 -9.97
CA LEU A 2 -5.22 18.95 -9.18
C LEU A 2 -6.08 18.96 -7.91
N GLY A 3 -7.34 18.48 -7.96
CA GLY A 3 -8.21 18.40 -6.80
C GLY A 3 -7.73 17.42 -5.72
N VAL A 4 -6.98 16.37 -6.11
CA VAL A 4 -6.36 15.42 -5.17
C VAL A 4 -5.15 16.06 -4.48
N VAL A 5 -4.30 16.75 -5.24
CA VAL A 5 -3.12 17.46 -4.71
C VAL A 5 -3.51 18.65 -3.81
N LEU A 6 -4.65 19.28 -4.10
CA LEU A 6 -5.15 20.44 -3.36
C LEU A 6 -6.02 20.07 -2.14
N GLU A 7 -6.12 18.79 -1.77
CA GLU A 7 -6.92 18.33 -0.62
C GLU A 7 -6.58 19.10 0.66
N GLU A 8 -5.29 19.28 0.94
CA GLU A 8 -4.83 20.01 2.13
C GLU A 8 -5.20 21.50 2.13
N ILE A 9 -5.38 22.10 0.95
CA ILE A 9 -5.73 23.52 0.81
C ILE A 9 -7.24 23.72 0.79
N THR A 10 -7.96 22.84 0.09
CA THR A 10 -9.40 22.96 -0.11
C THR A 10 -10.23 22.31 0.99
N HIS A 11 -9.60 21.44 1.81
CA HIS A 11 -10.27 20.58 2.79
C HIS A 11 -11.37 19.69 2.20
N VAL A 12 -11.34 19.46 0.88
CA VAL A 12 -12.26 18.54 0.20
C VAL A 12 -11.55 17.20 0.03
N ASN A 13 -12.10 16.18 0.67
CA ASN A 13 -11.57 14.82 0.65
C ASN A 13 -11.40 14.31 -0.79
N LYS A 14 -10.22 13.77 -1.09
CA LYS A 14 -9.85 13.26 -2.42
C LYS A 14 -10.81 12.21 -2.97
N ALA A 15 -11.42 11.38 -2.11
CA ALA A 15 -12.40 10.39 -2.52
C ALA A 15 -13.65 11.04 -3.16
N LYS A 16 -14.14 12.14 -2.58
CA LYS A 16 -15.29 12.88 -3.12
C LYS A 16 -14.97 13.49 -4.47
N VAL A 17 -13.77 14.08 -4.60
CA VAL A 17 -13.30 14.72 -5.84
C VAL A 17 -13.17 13.68 -6.96
N THR A 18 -12.48 12.57 -6.70
CA THR A 18 -12.23 11.55 -7.71
C THR A 18 -13.51 10.84 -8.12
N LEU A 19 -14.39 10.52 -7.17
CA LEU A 19 -15.67 9.90 -7.46
C LEU A 19 -16.55 10.82 -8.31
N PHE A 20 -16.65 12.11 -7.96
CA PHE A 20 -17.43 13.07 -8.74
C PHE A 20 -16.90 13.21 -10.17
N PHE A 21 -15.59 13.45 -10.33
CA PHE A 21 -15.04 13.63 -11.68
C PHE A 21 -14.97 12.31 -12.46
N GLY A 22 -14.75 11.18 -11.81
CA GLY A 22 -14.77 9.86 -12.45
C GLY A 22 -16.15 9.53 -13.03
N THR A 23 -17.20 9.71 -12.23
CA THR A 23 -18.58 9.48 -12.69
C THR A 23 -19.03 10.50 -13.73
N LEU A 24 -18.75 11.79 -13.51
CA LEU A 24 -19.10 12.86 -14.46
C LEU A 24 -18.42 12.64 -15.82
N ALA A 25 -17.16 12.22 -15.82
CA ALA A 25 -16.41 11.99 -17.05
C ALA A 25 -17.05 10.88 -17.92
N TRP A 26 -17.45 9.76 -17.33
CA TRP A 26 -18.17 8.71 -18.05
C TRP A 26 -19.55 9.16 -18.51
N LEU A 27 -20.31 9.92 -17.68
CA LEU A 27 -21.59 10.49 -18.09
C LEU A 27 -21.45 11.40 -19.31
N LEU A 28 -20.46 12.28 -19.31
CA LEU A 28 -20.19 13.15 -20.47
C LEU A 28 -19.78 12.32 -21.68
N LEU A 29 -18.93 11.30 -21.51
CA LEU A 29 -18.54 10.43 -22.62
C LEU A 29 -19.76 9.76 -23.27
N PHE A 30 -20.69 9.22 -22.48
CA PHE A 30 -21.94 8.65 -22.99
C PHE A 30 -22.86 9.67 -23.67
N MET A 31 -22.94 10.89 -23.13
CA MET A 31 -23.77 11.96 -23.69
C MET A 31 -23.27 12.42 -25.08
N PHE A 32 -21.95 12.46 -25.25
CA PHE A 32 -21.34 12.94 -26.49
C PHE A 32 -20.93 11.82 -27.45
N ALA A 33 -20.95 10.56 -27.04
CA ALA A 33 -20.69 9.41 -27.92
C ALA A 33 -21.79 9.29 -28.99
N PRO A 34 -21.43 9.17 -30.29
CA PRO A 34 -22.38 8.89 -31.36
C PRO A 34 -23.17 7.61 -31.04
N ALA A 35 -24.44 7.58 -31.47
CA ALA A 35 -25.28 6.39 -31.37
C ALA A 35 -24.75 5.25 -32.28
N GLY A 36 -24.96 3.99 -31.89
CA GLY A 36 -24.51 2.82 -32.62
C GLY A 36 -23.24 2.20 -32.04
N GLU A 37 -22.39 1.61 -32.86
CA GLU A 37 -21.18 0.85 -32.48
C GLU A 37 -20.26 1.59 -31.48
N VAL A 38 -20.09 2.90 -31.65
CA VAL A 38 -19.24 3.70 -30.74
C VAL A 38 -19.77 3.68 -29.30
N ARG A 39 -21.10 3.79 -29.13
CA ARG A 39 -21.72 3.76 -27.79
C ARG A 39 -21.66 2.36 -27.17
N GLU A 40 -21.76 1.30 -27.99
CA GLU A 40 -21.59 -0.07 -27.52
C GLU A 40 -20.17 -0.32 -27.04
N THR A 41 -19.15 0.13 -27.80
CA THR A 41 -17.73 0.05 -27.37
C THR A 41 -17.48 0.79 -26.05
N VAL A 42 -18.05 1.99 -25.91
CA VAL A 42 -17.94 2.75 -24.63
C VAL A 42 -18.59 1.99 -23.47
N LEU A 43 -19.73 1.31 -23.72
CA LEU A 43 -20.40 0.49 -22.71
C LEU A 43 -19.55 -0.75 -22.32
N GLU A 44 -18.97 -1.42 -23.29
CA GLU A 44 -18.06 -2.56 -23.04
C GLU A 44 -16.85 -2.12 -22.21
N SER A 45 -16.20 -1.02 -22.61
CA SER A 45 -15.07 -0.44 -21.86
C SER A 45 -15.43 -0.05 -20.43
N LEU A 46 -16.63 0.51 -20.20
CA LEU A 46 -17.12 0.80 -18.85
C LEU A 46 -17.34 -0.47 -18.05
N ASN A 47 -17.96 -1.51 -18.64
CA ASN A 47 -18.22 -2.79 -17.97
C ASN A 47 -16.92 -3.50 -17.57
N GLU A 48 -15.92 -3.51 -18.46
CA GLU A 48 -14.59 -4.05 -18.15
C GLU A 48 -13.95 -3.28 -17.00
N ASN A 49 -14.00 -1.95 -17.04
CA ASN A 49 -13.44 -1.10 -15.99
C ASN A 49 -14.15 -1.34 -14.63
N ILE A 50 -15.47 -1.47 -14.61
CA ILE A 50 -16.24 -1.79 -13.40
C ILE A 50 -15.87 -3.18 -12.87
N ALA A 51 -15.71 -4.19 -13.74
CA ALA A 51 -15.33 -5.53 -13.33
C ALA A 51 -13.95 -5.57 -12.67
N GLU A 52 -12.95 -4.84 -13.24
CA GLU A 52 -11.63 -4.68 -12.63
C GLU A 52 -11.71 -4.04 -11.24
N ILE A 53 -12.48 -2.94 -11.14
CA ILE A 53 -12.68 -2.22 -9.87
C ILE A 53 -13.37 -3.11 -8.84
N ALA A 54 -14.39 -3.86 -9.23
CA ALA A 54 -15.11 -4.76 -8.34
C ALA A 54 -14.20 -5.86 -7.78
N GLY A 55 -13.34 -6.47 -8.62
CA GLY A 55 -12.36 -7.46 -8.18
C GLY A 55 -11.39 -6.88 -7.14
N LEU A 56 -10.87 -5.68 -7.39
CA LEU A 56 -10.00 -4.98 -6.47
C LEU A 56 -10.72 -4.67 -5.14
N TRP A 57 -11.95 -4.15 -5.20
CA TRP A 57 -12.73 -3.82 -4.01
C TRP A 57 -13.02 -5.01 -3.14
N ILE A 58 -13.48 -6.11 -3.72
CA ILE A 58 -13.80 -7.34 -2.99
C ILE A 58 -12.56 -7.86 -2.27
N PHE A 59 -11.40 -7.87 -2.94
CA PHE A 59 -10.14 -8.26 -2.33
C PHE A 59 -9.78 -7.34 -1.15
N LEU A 60 -9.82 -6.02 -1.36
CA LEU A 60 -9.47 -5.04 -0.33
C LEU A 60 -10.40 -5.13 0.88
N VAL A 61 -11.71 -5.22 0.68
CA VAL A 61 -12.67 -5.39 1.78
C VAL A 61 -12.35 -6.63 2.61
N ALA A 62 -12.04 -7.76 1.96
CA ALA A 62 -11.70 -9.00 2.66
C ALA A 62 -10.40 -8.84 3.46
N ALA A 63 -9.32 -8.33 2.85
CA ALA A 63 -8.04 -8.13 3.50
C ALA A 63 -8.12 -7.13 4.67
N MET A 64 -8.75 -5.97 4.44
CA MET A 64 -8.90 -4.92 5.45
C MET A 64 -9.78 -5.37 6.63
N THR A 65 -10.76 -6.25 6.41
CA THR A 65 -11.59 -6.81 7.49
C THR A 65 -10.75 -7.64 8.46
N PHE A 66 -9.85 -8.48 7.97
CA PHE A 66 -8.92 -9.23 8.82
C PHE A 66 -8.04 -8.29 9.65
N VAL A 67 -7.44 -7.31 8.98
CA VAL A 67 -6.54 -6.35 9.63
C VAL A 67 -7.28 -5.51 10.68
N ALA A 68 -8.50 -5.03 10.37
CA ALA A 68 -9.34 -4.29 11.30
C ALA A 68 -9.67 -5.13 12.55
N TYR A 69 -9.98 -6.43 12.39
CA TYR A 69 -10.19 -7.33 13.50
C TYR A 69 -8.95 -7.45 14.39
N LEU A 70 -7.80 -7.78 13.81
CA LEU A 70 -6.56 -7.99 14.54
C LEU A 70 -6.10 -6.73 15.28
N ASN A 71 -6.28 -5.57 14.64
CA ASN A 71 -5.96 -4.27 15.24
C ASN A 71 -6.87 -3.96 16.44
N LYS A 72 -8.20 -4.10 16.29
CA LYS A 72 -9.16 -3.82 17.37
C LYS A 72 -8.99 -4.76 18.57
N LYS A 73 -8.57 -6.01 18.34
CA LYS A 73 -8.28 -6.97 19.41
C LYS A 73 -6.90 -6.78 20.06
N GLY A 74 -6.15 -5.76 19.65
CA GLY A 74 -4.81 -5.49 20.20
C GLY A 74 -3.78 -6.58 19.88
N MET A 75 -4.08 -7.48 18.94
CA MET A 75 -3.18 -8.57 18.55
C MET A 75 -1.86 -8.03 17.99
N ILE A 76 -1.96 -6.96 17.19
CA ILE A 76 -0.81 -6.32 16.56
C ILE A 76 0.07 -5.67 17.63
N GLU A 77 -0.52 -4.96 18.59
CA GLU A 77 0.21 -4.39 19.72
C GLU A 77 0.90 -5.46 20.56
N ASN A 78 0.19 -6.54 20.87
CA ASN A 78 0.76 -7.66 21.61
C ASN A 78 1.95 -8.30 20.89
N LEU A 79 1.88 -8.44 19.55
CA LEU A 79 2.99 -8.95 18.74
C LEU A 79 4.21 -8.03 18.85
N ILE A 80 3.99 -6.71 18.78
CA ILE A 80 5.06 -5.73 18.94
C ILE A 80 5.73 -5.86 20.31
N TYR A 81 4.93 -5.88 21.39
CA TYR A 81 5.47 -6.01 22.75
C TYR A 81 6.09 -7.38 23.07
N LEU A 82 5.75 -8.41 22.29
CA LEU A 82 6.42 -9.71 22.38
C LEU A 82 7.86 -9.63 21.84
N VAL A 83 8.07 -8.85 20.80
CA VAL A 83 9.37 -8.71 20.11
C VAL A 83 10.23 -7.63 20.76
N LEU A 84 9.63 -6.59 21.37
CA LEU A 84 10.33 -5.49 22.00
C LEU A 84 10.88 -5.89 23.38
N PRO A 85 12.22 -5.83 23.63
CA PRO A 85 12.78 -6.00 24.94
C PRO A 85 12.44 -4.80 25.86
N LYS A 86 12.38 -5.04 27.18
CA LYS A 86 12.07 -3.99 28.17
C LYS A 86 13.04 -2.79 28.13
N ARG A 87 14.27 -3.01 27.71
CA ARG A 87 15.28 -1.96 27.48
C ARG A 87 15.95 -2.22 26.15
N ILE A 88 16.05 -1.19 25.33
CA ILE A 88 16.62 -1.28 24.00
C ILE A 88 17.37 0.01 23.66
N SER A 89 18.51 -0.09 23.01
CA SER A 89 19.18 1.10 22.48
C SER A 89 18.35 1.74 21.35
N GLU A 90 18.38 3.05 21.25
CA GLU A 90 17.65 3.78 20.20
C GLU A 90 18.00 3.30 18.78
N ARG A 91 19.27 2.89 18.57
CA ARG A 91 19.69 2.31 17.28
C ARG A 91 19.01 0.98 17.01
N ALA A 92 19.06 0.05 17.97
CA ALA A 92 18.42 -1.24 17.81
C ALA A 92 16.89 -1.11 17.65
N LEU A 93 16.28 -0.18 18.37
CA LEU A 93 14.87 0.13 18.22
C LEU A 93 14.54 0.61 16.80
N LEU A 94 15.39 1.47 16.20
CA LEU A 94 15.20 1.96 14.84
C LEU A 94 15.23 0.81 13.82
N PHE A 95 16.19 -0.11 13.92
CA PHE A 95 16.25 -1.30 13.05
C PHE A 95 15.06 -2.24 13.28
N LEU A 96 14.65 -2.43 14.52
CA LEU A 96 13.50 -3.26 14.85
C LEU A 96 12.19 -2.64 14.28
N THR A 97 12.03 -1.32 14.43
CA THR A 97 10.91 -0.57 13.83
C THR A 97 10.93 -0.71 12.31
N ALA A 98 12.10 -0.58 11.67
CA ALA A 98 12.26 -0.75 10.23
C ALA A 98 11.78 -2.14 9.76
N THR A 99 12.25 -3.20 10.44
CA THR A 99 11.85 -4.58 10.14
C THR A 99 10.38 -4.80 10.39
N PHE A 100 9.86 -4.34 11.52
CA PHE A 100 8.45 -4.47 11.85
C PHE A 100 7.56 -3.77 10.81
N CYS A 101 7.85 -2.50 10.48
CA CYS A 101 7.08 -1.73 9.50
C CYS A 101 7.08 -2.40 8.13
N PHE A 102 8.23 -2.88 7.68
CA PHE A 102 8.36 -3.59 6.41
C PHE A 102 7.51 -4.87 6.37
N VAL A 103 7.69 -5.75 7.36
CA VAL A 103 6.96 -7.03 7.42
C VAL A 103 5.48 -6.80 7.65
N PHE A 104 5.11 -5.89 8.54
CA PHE A 104 3.71 -5.62 8.83
C PHE A 104 2.99 -5.00 7.62
N SER A 105 3.61 -4.06 6.93
CA SER A 105 3.03 -3.46 5.72
C SER A 105 2.94 -4.42 4.54
N SER A 106 3.77 -5.44 4.48
CA SER A 106 3.60 -6.47 3.44
C SER A 106 2.35 -7.33 3.65
N LEU A 107 1.88 -7.45 4.90
CA LEU A 107 0.70 -8.25 5.29
C LEU A 107 -0.57 -7.41 5.44
N ALA A 108 -0.42 -6.12 5.77
CA ALA A 108 -1.49 -5.17 5.99
C ALA A 108 -1.30 -3.94 5.09
N ASP A 109 -2.38 -3.20 4.85
CA ASP A 109 -2.30 -1.98 4.03
C ASP A 109 -1.39 -0.91 4.64
N ASN A 110 -0.87 -0.02 3.77
CA ASN A 110 0.08 1.03 4.13
C ASN A 110 -0.47 2.00 5.20
N ILE A 111 -1.77 2.31 5.19
CA ILE A 111 -2.39 3.26 6.13
C ILE A 111 -2.41 2.64 7.53
N THR A 112 -2.93 1.42 7.65
CA THR A 112 -2.98 0.69 8.93
C THR A 112 -1.57 0.46 9.48
N ALA A 113 -0.62 0.03 8.63
CA ALA A 113 0.76 -0.18 9.04
C ALA A 113 1.41 1.11 9.57
N THR A 114 1.13 2.24 8.94
CA THR A 114 1.60 3.56 9.39
C THR A 114 0.97 3.97 10.70
N LEU A 115 -0.36 3.87 10.85
CA LEU A 115 -1.07 4.25 12.06
C LEU A 115 -0.55 3.48 13.28
N VAL A 116 -0.44 2.18 13.16
CA VAL A 116 0.06 1.31 14.23
C VAL A 116 1.50 1.65 14.60
N SER A 117 2.37 1.78 13.60
CA SER A 117 3.79 2.06 13.80
C SER A 117 4.02 3.44 14.42
N ILE A 118 3.30 4.47 13.97
CA ILE A 118 3.39 5.82 14.52
C ILE A 118 2.85 5.85 15.96
N THR A 119 1.73 5.19 16.24
CA THR A 119 1.17 5.10 17.60
C THR A 119 2.18 4.48 18.55
N LEU A 120 2.85 3.39 18.13
CA LEU A 120 3.92 2.80 18.90
C LEU A 120 5.06 3.79 19.18
N ILE A 121 5.55 4.49 18.15
CA ILE A 121 6.65 5.45 18.31
C ILE A 121 6.28 6.58 19.26
N LEU A 122 5.05 7.09 19.18
CA LEU A 122 4.56 8.15 20.06
C LEU A 122 4.45 7.68 21.52
N SER A 123 4.11 6.41 21.76
CA SER A 123 4.05 5.82 23.10
C SER A 123 5.43 5.76 23.80
N LEU A 124 6.51 5.75 23.02
CA LEU A 124 7.89 5.70 23.54
C LEU A 124 8.40 7.06 24.03
N GLN A 125 7.65 8.14 23.84
CA GLN A 125 7.96 9.50 24.32
C GLN A 125 9.38 9.98 23.97
N LEU A 126 9.83 9.70 22.78
CA LEU A 126 11.13 10.14 22.26
C LEU A 126 11.15 11.67 22.08
N ASP A 127 12.34 12.28 22.11
CA ASP A 127 12.45 13.68 21.75
C ASP A 127 12.02 13.94 20.31
N ARG A 128 11.58 15.18 20.04
CA ARG A 128 10.98 15.57 18.74
C ARG A 128 11.88 15.23 17.54
N ALA A 129 13.19 15.43 17.64
CA ALA A 129 14.09 15.20 16.52
C ALA A 129 14.21 13.70 16.21
N LYS A 130 14.23 12.85 17.24
CA LYS A 130 14.22 11.40 17.08
C LYS A 130 12.88 10.90 16.56
N THR A 131 11.77 11.40 17.11
CA THR A 131 10.41 11.06 16.63
C THR A 131 10.28 11.32 15.13
N ILE A 132 10.80 12.45 14.63
CA ILE A 132 10.79 12.76 13.18
C ILE A 132 11.64 11.74 12.40
N LYS A 133 12.82 11.33 12.89
CA LYS A 133 13.64 10.31 12.23
C LYS A 133 12.91 8.96 12.16
N PHE A 134 12.27 8.54 13.26
CA PHE A 134 11.48 7.32 13.28
C PHE A 134 10.28 7.41 12.33
N ALA A 135 9.55 8.53 12.32
CA ALA A 135 8.44 8.73 11.41
C ALA A 135 8.87 8.71 9.94
N THR A 136 10.01 9.32 9.62
CA THR A 136 10.60 9.27 8.27
C THR A 136 10.92 7.82 7.86
N LEU A 137 11.49 7.03 8.78
CA LEU A 137 11.77 5.62 8.55
C LEU A 137 10.46 4.83 8.35
N VAL A 138 9.45 5.06 9.18
CA VAL A 138 8.14 4.37 9.06
C VAL A 138 7.54 4.60 7.68
N VAL A 139 7.47 5.84 7.21
CA VAL A 139 6.90 6.15 5.89
C VAL A 139 7.63 5.40 4.78
N PHE A 140 8.95 5.39 4.78
CA PHE A 140 9.74 4.67 3.78
C PHE A 140 9.62 3.15 3.92
N ALA A 141 9.69 2.62 5.14
CA ALA A 141 9.65 1.19 5.41
C ALA A 141 8.27 0.58 5.09
N VAL A 142 7.20 1.32 5.39
CA VAL A 142 5.83 0.89 5.07
C VAL A 142 5.61 0.84 3.56
N ASN A 143 5.98 1.88 2.82
CA ASN A 143 5.86 1.87 1.35
C ASN A 143 6.75 0.78 0.72
N SER A 144 7.95 0.55 1.27
CA SER A 144 8.85 -0.51 0.80
C SER A 144 8.33 -1.91 1.14
N GLY A 145 7.67 -2.10 2.28
CA GLY A 145 7.00 -3.35 2.63
C GLY A 145 5.76 -3.61 1.78
N GLY A 146 5.03 -2.54 1.45
CA GLY A 146 3.83 -2.60 0.62
C GLY A 146 4.06 -3.22 -0.75
N VAL A 147 5.23 -3.02 -1.35
CA VAL A 147 5.55 -3.60 -2.68
C VAL A 147 5.96 -5.07 -2.63
N ALA A 148 6.12 -5.66 -1.45
CA ALA A 148 6.60 -7.02 -1.28
C ALA A 148 5.51 -8.09 -1.50
N LEU A 149 4.26 -7.77 -1.18
CA LEU A 149 3.11 -8.69 -1.33
C LEU A 149 1.88 -7.93 -1.84
N ILE A 150 0.96 -8.67 -2.43
CA ILE A 150 -0.31 -8.15 -2.97
C ILE A 150 -1.25 -7.56 -1.91
N THR A 151 -1.03 -7.89 -0.64
CA THR A 151 -1.79 -7.38 0.51
C THR A 151 -1.27 -6.04 1.02
N GLY A 152 -0.04 -5.69 0.69
CA GLY A 152 0.64 -4.54 1.27
C GLY A 152 0.27 -3.21 0.61
N ASP A 153 0.20 -3.18 -0.72
CA ASP A 153 -0.14 -1.96 -1.47
C ASP A 153 -1.07 -2.27 -2.63
N VAL A 154 -2.04 -1.39 -2.84
CA VAL A 154 -3.00 -1.46 -3.95
C VAL A 154 -2.30 -1.42 -5.31
N THR A 155 -1.23 -0.65 -5.46
CA THR A 155 -0.48 -0.60 -6.72
C THR A 155 0.17 -1.93 -7.06
N THR A 156 0.74 -2.62 -6.06
CA THR A 156 1.30 -3.97 -6.20
C THR A 156 0.22 -4.97 -6.60
N LEU A 157 -0.94 -4.90 -5.95
CA LEU A 157 -2.10 -5.72 -6.29
C LEU A 157 -2.57 -5.48 -7.74
N MET A 158 -2.67 -4.23 -8.17
CA MET A 158 -3.09 -3.87 -9.54
C MET A 158 -2.13 -4.42 -10.59
N ILE A 159 -0.82 -4.28 -10.40
CA ILE A 159 0.21 -4.79 -11.33
C ILE A 159 0.15 -6.33 -11.38
N PHE A 160 -0.05 -6.98 -10.23
CA PHE A 160 -0.23 -8.42 -10.15
C PHE A 160 -1.51 -8.87 -10.86
N LEU A 161 -2.67 -8.26 -10.60
CA LEU A 161 -3.95 -8.61 -11.23
C LEU A 161 -3.92 -8.38 -12.74
N ALA A 162 -3.16 -7.41 -13.22
CA ALA A 162 -2.91 -7.19 -14.64
C ALA A 162 -1.95 -8.23 -15.26
N GLY A 163 -1.48 -9.23 -14.49
CA GLY A 163 -0.61 -10.30 -14.97
C GLY A 163 0.81 -9.85 -15.34
N LYS A 164 1.25 -8.68 -14.87
CA LYS A 164 2.55 -8.10 -15.23
C LYS A 164 3.69 -8.64 -14.37
N VAL A 165 3.42 -9.01 -13.12
CA VAL A 165 4.39 -9.57 -12.17
C VAL A 165 3.74 -10.71 -11.40
N ALA A 166 4.45 -11.83 -11.23
CA ALA A 166 4.00 -12.97 -10.43
C ALA A 166 4.32 -12.78 -8.93
N ILE A 167 3.62 -13.50 -8.04
CA ILE A 167 3.85 -13.42 -6.57
C ILE A 167 5.31 -13.74 -6.19
N LEU A 168 5.94 -14.73 -6.83
CA LEU A 168 7.34 -15.07 -6.56
C LEU A 168 8.31 -13.96 -6.95
N GLN A 169 7.99 -13.20 -8.01
CA GLN A 169 8.77 -12.04 -8.43
C GLN A 169 8.62 -10.89 -7.44
N LEU A 170 7.43 -10.69 -6.85
CA LEU A 170 7.21 -9.73 -5.76
C LEU A 170 8.01 -10.12 -4.51
N LEU A 171 8.04 -11.40 -4.14
CA LEU A 171 8.86 -11.89 -3.04
C LEU A 171 10.37 -11.68 -3.30
N ALA A 172 10.82 -11.86 -4.55
CA ALA A 172 12.20 -11.57 -4.91
C ALA A 172 12.52 -10.06 -4.82
N LEU A 173 11.59 -9.20 -5.27
CA LEU A 173 11.66 -7.75 -5.15
C LEU A 173 11.71 -7.29 -3.68
N ALA A 174 11.08 -8.02 -2.77
CA ALA A 174 11.08 -7.70 -1.33
C ALA A 174 12.51 -7.65 -0.75
N VAL A 175 13.44 -8.45 -1.27
CA VAL A 175 14.82 -8.51 -0.74
C VAL A 175 15.55 -7.16 -0.91
N PRO A 176 15.73 -6.60 -2.12
CA PRO A 176 16.38 -5.30 -2.27
C PRO A 176 15.57 -4.15 -1.66
N ALA A 177 14.24 -4.23 -1.62
CA ALA A 177 13.40 -3.26 -0.93
C ALA A 177 13.70 -3.25 0.59
N PHE A 178 13.84 -4.42 1.20
CA PHE A 178 14.25 -4.55 2.61
C PHE A 178 15.66 -4.03 2.86
N VAL A 179 16.62 -4.33 1.97
CA VAL A 179 17.97 -3.79 2.07
C VAL A 179 17.96 -2.27 2.03
N ALA A 180 17.17 -1.65 1.16
CA ALA A 180 17.01 -0.18 1.11
C ALA A 180 16.50 0.38 2.44
N VAL A 181 15.52 -0.28 3.08
CA VAL A 181 15.01 0.09 4.40
C VAL A 181 16.09 -0.02 5.47
N MET A 182 16.89 -1.09 5.47
CA MET A 182 17.99 -1.25 6.41
C MET A 182 19.09 -0.20 6.23
N VAL A 183 19.39 0.17 4.99
CA VAL A 183 20.34 1.25 4.69
C VAL A 183 19.81 2.59 5.22
N LEU A 184 18.54 2.90 5.01
CA LEU A 184 17.92 4.11 5.58
C LEU A 184 17.98 4.10 7.10
N ALA A 185 17.65 2.97 7.74
CA ALA A 185 17.74 2.82 9.19
C ALA A 185 19.18 3.04 9.69
N ALA A 186 20.18 2.50 8.99
CA ALA A 186 21.59 2.71 9.33
C ALA A 186 21.97 4.21 9.25
N MET A 187 21.58 4.90 8.16
CA MET A 187 21.87 6.33 8.00
C MET A 187 21.17 7.19 9.08
N LEU A 188 19.90 6.92 9.36
CA LEU A 188 19.14 7.66 10.39
C LEU A 188 19.62 7.37 11.81
N SER A 189 20.22 6.19 12.05
CA SER A 189 20.77 5.80 13.36
C SER A 189 22.02 6.59 13.76
N ILE A 190 22.64 7.30 12.80
CA ILE A 190 23.83 8.10 13.07
C ILE A 190 23.49 9.18 14.09
N GLY A 191 24.31 9.23 15.17
CA GLY A 191 24.15 10.18 16.28
C GLY A 191 23.17 9.73 17.37
N MET A 192 22.47 8.61 17.22
CA MET A 192 21.62 8.03 18.28
C MET A 192 22.48 7.29 19.31
N LYS A 193 22.35 7.63 20.60
CA LYS A 193 23.18 7.05 21.70
C LYS A 193 22.37 6.72 22.95
N GLY A 194 21.05 6.96 22.94
CA GLY A 194 20.17 6.74 24.08
C GLY A 194 19.70 5.30 24.24
N GLU A 195 19.09 5.03 25.38
CA GLU A 195 18.31 3.81 25.64
C GLU A 195 16.85 4.21 25.87
N VAL A 196 15.94 3.34 25.44
CA VAL A 196 14.49 3.48 25.61
C VAL A 196 14.00 2.38 26.53
N VAL A 197 13.19 2.76 27.51
CA VAL A 197 12.47 1.81 28.37
C VAL A 197 11.06 1.64 27.80
N VAL A 198 10.76 0.44 27.35
CA VAL A 198 9.46 0.10 26.78
C VAL A 198 8.51 -0.31 27.90
N GLN A 199 7.47 0.51 28.14
CA GLN A 199 6.37 0.19 29.04
C GLN A 199 5.21 -0.34 28.19
N GLY A 200 5.11 -1.66 28.01
CA GLY A 200 4.04 -2.29 27.26
C GLY A 200 2.89 -2.75 28.15
N HIS A 201 1.67 -2.51 27.71
CA HIS A 201 0.49 -3.17 28.25
C HIS A 201 0.11 -4.31 27.30
N ARG A 202 -0.02 -5.53 27.80
CA ARG A 202 -0.54 -6.64 27.02
C ARG A 202 -2.05 -6.64 27.09
N ASN A 203 -2.67 -6.62 25.92
CA ASN A 203 -4.11 -6.81 25.82
C ASN A 203 -4.45 -8.29 26.07
N ASP A 204 -5.57 -8.54 26.74
CA ASP A 204 -6.08 -9.89 26.90
C ASP A 204 -6.56 -10.42 25.54
N VAL A 205 -5.99 -11.54 25.11
CA VAL A 205 -6.27 -12.19 23.82
C VAL A 205 -6.99 -13.51 24.08
N ARG A 206 -8.17 -13.66 23.51
CA ARG A 206 -8.93 -14.91 23.58
C ARG A 206 -8.41 -15.93 22.55
N GLY A 207 -8.66 -17.21 22.80
CA GLY A 207 -8.27 -18.28 21.87
C GLY A 207 -8.85 -18.10 20.46
N VAL A 208 -10.05 -17.53 20.34
CA VAL A 208 -10.68 -17.20 19.04
C VAL A 208 -9.91 -16.13 18.28
N ASP A 209 -9.35 -15.13 18.97
CA ASP A 209 -8.60 -14.06 18.34
C ASP A 209 -7.30 -14.63 17.72
N VAL A 210 -6.64 -15.57 18.42
CA VAL A 210 -5.48 -16.30 17.89
C VAL A 210 -5.87 -17.18 16.69
N ALA A 211 -7.01 -17.88 16.76
CA ALA A 211 -7.50 -18.68 15.64
C ALA A 211 -7.74 -17.83 14.39
N ILE A 212 -8.33 -16.64 14.54
CA ILE A 212 -8.56 -15.71 13.42
C ILE A 212 -7.24 -15.19 12.86
N ALA A 213 -6.24 -14.88 13.70
CA ALA A 213 -4.91 -14.51 13.21
C ALA A 213 -4.25 -15.63 12.39
N LEU A 214 -4.39 -16.87 12.84
CA LEU A 214 -3.91 -18.03 12.08
C LEU A 214 -4.67 -18.23 10.78
N ILE A 215 -6.00 -18.05 10.76
CA ILE A 215 -6.81 -18.10 9.54
C ILE A 215 -6.31 -17.03 8.54
N PHE A 216 -6.02 -15.81 8.99
CA PHE A 216 -5.49 -14.76 8.13
C PHE A 216 -4.12 -15.16 7.53
N LEU A 217 -3.20 -15.63 8.36
CA LEU A 217 -1.91 -16.11 7.88
C LEU A 217 -2.05 -17.29 6.90
N CYS A 218 -2.91 -18.27 7.21
CA CYS A 218 -3.22 -19.37 6.31
C CYS A 218 -3.84 -18.89 5.00
N THR A 219 -4.68 -17.86 5.04
CA THR A 219 -5.29 -17.25 3.84
C THR A 219 -4.20 -16.66 2.94
N ILE A 220 -3.24 -15.92 3.50
CA ILE A 220 -2.11 -15.36 2.74
C ILE A 220 -1.28 -16.49 2.12
N LEU A 221 -0.89 -17.50 2.90
CA LEU A 221 -0.12 -18.64 2.41
C LEU A 221 -0.89 -19.43 1.34
N SER A 222 -2.19 -19.65 1.54
CA SER A 222 -3.05 -20.32 0.56
C SER A 222 -3.19 -19.52 -0.72
N THR A 223 -3.18 -18.18 -0.62
CA THR A 223 -3.19 -17.31 -1.81
C THR A 223 -1.92 -17.46 -2.62
N ILE A 224 -0.75 -17.47 -1.96
CA ILE A 224 0.54 -17.66 -2.62
C ILE A 224 0.61 -19.03 -3.29
N ILE A 225 0.34 -20.08 -2.52
CA ILE A 225 0.42 -21.48 -3.00
C ILE A 225 -0.65 -21.76 -4.06
N GLY A 226 -1.89 -21.35 -3.81
CA GLY A 226 -3.03 -21.58 -4.72
C GLY A 226 -2.83 -20.85 -6.06
N ASN A 227 -2.30 -19.63 -6.03
CA ASN A 227 -1.99 -18.91 -7.25
C ASN A 227 -0.82 -19.56 -8.01
N PHE A 228 0.25 -19.95 -7.31
CA PHE A 228 1.42 -20.57 -7.93
C PHE A 228 1.11 -21.93 -8.55
N LEU A 229 0.38 -22.82 -7.84
CA LEU A 229 0.12 -24.18 -8.28
C LEU A 229 -1.09 -24.31 -9.21
N PHE A 230 -2.14 -23.54 -8.97
CA PHE A 230 -3.45 -23.71 -9.60
C PHE A 230 -3.96 -22.45 -10.30
N GLN A 231 -3.19 -21.35 -10.29
CA GLN A 231 -3.58 -20.05 -10.82
C GLN A 231 -4.92 -19.53 -10.24
N ILE A 232 -5.22 -19.88 -8.98
CA ILE A 232 -6.42 -19.42 -8.29
C ILE A 232 -6.32 -17.91 -8.08
N PRO A 233 -7.36 -17.14 -8.51
CA PRO A 233 -7.38 -15.69 -8.27
C PRO A 233 -7.33 -15.36 -6.77
N PRO A 234 -6.49 -14.42 -6.33
CA PRO A 234 -6.37 -14.01 -4.92
C PRO A 234 -7.70 -13.63 -4.26
N VAL A 235 -8.61 -13.04 -5.02
CA VAL A 235 -9.96 -12.67 -4.54
C VAL A 235 -10.71 -13.87 -3.96
N LEU A 236 -10.63 -15.02 -4.62
CA LEU A 236 -11.34 -16.23 -4.17
C LEU A 236 -10.75 -16.80 -2.87
N THR A 237 -9.42 -16.83 -2.75
CA THR A 237 -8.75 -17.31 -1.53
C THR A 237 -9.02 -16.39 -0.34
N PHE A 238 -9.02 -15.06 -0.56
CA PHE A 238 -9.36 -14.11 0.49
C PHE A 238 -10.83 -14.17 0.90
N LEU A 239 -11.75 -14.33 -0.04
CA LEU A 239 -13.18 -14.53 0.27
C LEU A 239 -13.40 -15.84 1.04
N ALA A 240 -12.72 -16.93 0.66
CA ALA A 240 -12.79 -18.18 1.39
C ALA A 240 -12.27 -18.03 2.82
N GLY A 241 -11.11 -17.40 3.00
CA GLY A 241 -10.56 -17.08 4.31
C GLY A 241 -11.50 -16.22 5.16
N LEU A 242 -12.09 -15.18 4.58
CA LEU A 242 -13.08 -14.33 5.24
C LEU A 242 -14.32 -15.11 5.65
N SER A 243 -14.80 -16.01 4.80
CA SER A 243 -15.94 -16.88 5.12
C SER A 243 -15.64 -17.81 6.29
N VAL A 244 -14.43 -18.40 6.32
CA VAL A 244 -13.98 -19.23 7.45
C VAL A 244 -13.88 -18.41 8.72
N MET A 245 -13.34 -17.19 8.64
CA MET A 245 -13.29 -16.25 9.76
C MET A 245 -14.69 -15.98 10.32
N PHE A 246 -15.70 -15.73 9.46
CA PHE A 246 -17.08 -15.50 9.87
C PHE A 246 -17.67 -16.71 10.59
N LEU A 247 -17.47 -17.91 10.06
CA LEU A 247 -17.94 -19.15 10.69
C LEU A 247 -17.28 -19.36 12.05
N VAL A 248 -15.95 -19.28 12.13
CA VAL A 248 -15.21 -19.49 13.38
C VAL A 248 -15.61 -18.47 14.44
N ALA A 249 -15.70 -17.22 14.10
CA ALA A 249 -16.09 -16.19 15.05
C ALA A 249 -17.52 -16.42 15.56
N ARG A 250 -18.46 -16.84 14.71
CA ARG A 250 -19.84 -17.15 15.13
C ARG A 250 -19.91 -18.33 16.09
N PHE A 251 -19.17 -19.41 15.80
CA PHE A 251 -19.18 -20.61 16.64
C PHE A 251 -18.51 -20.42 18.01
N PHE A 252 -17.61 -19.47 18.14
CA PHE A 252 -16.86 -19.21 19.36
C PHE A 252 -17.23 -17.89 20.06
N SER A 253 -18.24 -17.16 19.55
CA SER A 253 -18.81 -15.99 20.24
C SER A 253 -19.85 -16.46 21.25
N ASP A 254 -19.81 -15.90 22.47
CA ASP A 254 -20.86 -16.08 23.46
C ASP A 254 -22.17 -15.49 22.92
N ASP A 255 -23.30 -16.15 23.21
CA ASP A 255 -24.65 -15.87 22.67
C ASP A 255 -25.19 -14.43 22.87
N ASN A 256 -24.50 -13.60 23.62
CA ASN A 256 -24.90 -12.21 23.93
C ASN A 256 -24.29 -11.13 23.02
N ASP A 257 -23.37 -11.46 22.14
CA ASP A 257 -22.80 -10.49 21.20
C ASP A 257 -23.51 -10.60 19.84
N SER A 258 -24.20 -9.53 19.46
CA SER A 258 -24.66 -9.28 18.10
C SER A 258 -23.48 -9.43 17.14
N ASP A 259 -23.62 -10.27 16.11
CA ASP A 259 -22.63 -10.72 15.13
C ASP A 259 -21.41 -9.77 14.99
N PRO A 260 -20.30 -10.03 15.73
CA PRO A 260 -19.26 -9.03 15.91
C PRO A 260 -18.47 -8.75 14.63
N ILE A 261 -18.56 -9.64 13.62
CA ILE A 261 -17.70 -9.53 12.43
C ILE A 261 -18.22 -8.53 11.43
N LEU A 262 -19.52 -8.36 11.28
CA LEU A 262 -20.09 -7.29 10.45
C LEU A 262 -19.69 -5.90 10.98
N GLU A 263 -19.41 -5.79 12.28
CA GLU A 263 -18.87 -4.56 12.86
C GLU A 263 -17.46 -4.25 12.35
N TYR A 264 -16.63 -5.28 12.08
CA TYR A 264 -15.29 -5.07 11.52
C TYR A 264 -15.31 -4.72 10.05
N VAL A 265 -16.25 -5.27 9.27
CA VAL A 265 -16.51 -4.81 7.90
C VAL A 265 -16.87 -3.32 7.88
N ARG A 266 -17.62 -2.83 8.87
CA ARG A 266 -17.94 -1.39 9.00
C ARG A 266 -16.74 -0.52 9.37
N GLN A 267 -15.66 -1.09 9.89
CA GLN A 267 -14.42 -0.39 10.20
C GLN A 267 -13.45 -0.29 9.02
N VAL A 268 -13.75 -0.94 7.90
CA VAL A 268 -13.01 -0.77 6.65
C VAL A 268 -13.07 0.70 6.22
N GLU A 269 -11.95 1.23 5.80
CA GLU A 269 -11.83 2.61 5.34
C GLU A 269 -12.52 2.83 3.99
N PHE A 270 -13.83 3.01 4.00
CA PHE A 270 -14.62 3.25 2.78
C PHE A 270 -14.18 4.49 2.00
N GLU A 271 -13.60 5.49 2.66
CA GLU A 271 -13.05 6.65 1.95
C GLU A 271 -11.94 6.26 0.99
N THR A 272 -11.06 5.37 1.41
CA THR A 272 -9.99 4.82 0.57
C THR A 272 -10.57 4.02 -0.60
N LEU A 273 -11.59 3.20 -0.36
CA LEU A 273 -12.26 2.43 -1.41
C LEU A 273 -12.97 3.34 -2.43
N PHE A 274 -13.66 4.40 -2.00
CA PHE A 274 -14.27 5.38 -2.89
C PHE A 274 -13.24 6.20 -3.67
N PHE A 275 -12.09 6.51 -3.07
CA PHE A 275 -10.99 7.12 -3.79
C PHE A 275 -10.52 6.22 -4.94
N PHE A 276 -10.31 4.92 -4.69
CA PHE A 276 -9.91 3.97 -5.73
C PHE A 276 -10.97 3.82 -6.81
N LEU A 277 -12.25 3.73 -6.43
CA LEU A 277 -13.34 3.70 -7.40
C LEU A 277 -13.29 4.92 -8.34
N GLY A 278 -13.25 6.12 -7.76
CA GLY A 278 -13.27 7.35 -8.51
C GLY A 278 -12.06 7.51 -9.43
N ILE A 279 -10.85 7.20 -8.94
CA ILE A 279 -9.62 7.35 -9.73
C ILE A 279 -9.54 6.30 -10.85
N LEU A 280 -9.95 5.06 -10.61
CA LEU A 280 -9.94 4.01 -11.62
C LEU A 280 -11.00 4.24 -12.70
N LEU A 281 -12.17 4.77 -12.33
CA LEU A 281 -13.17 5.24 -13.31
C LEU A 281 -12.57 6.35 -14.18
N LEU A 282 -11.92 7.35 -13.56
CA LEU A 282 -11.31 8.46 -14.29
C LEU A 282 -10.23 7.98 -15.26
N VAL A 283 -9.33 7.10 -14.79
CA VAL A 283 -8.25 6.55 -15.62
C VAL A 283 -8.80 5.66 -16.75
N GLY A 284 -9.87 4.88 -16.49
CA GLY A 284 -10.55 4.11 -17.50
C GLY A 284 -11.13 5.01 -18.64
N MET A 285 -11.74 6.12 -18.26
CA MET A 285 -12.22 7.12 -19.24
C MET A 285 -11.08 7.78 -20.02
N LEU A 286 -9.96 8.13 -19.34
CA LEU A 286 -8.78 8.70 -20.01
C LEU A 286 -8.14 7.73 -21.02
N LYS A 287 -8.21 6.42 -20.77
CA LYS A 287 -7.82 5.39 -21.74
C LYS A 287 -8.72 5.46 -22.97
N GLU A 288 -10.03 5.51 -22.77
CA GLU A 288 -11.02 5.50 -23.84
C GLU A 288 -10.85 6.70 -24.80
N ILE A 289 -10.56 7.87 -24.26
CA ILE A 289 -10.28 9.10 -25.06
C ILE A 289 -8.81 9.22 -25.50
N ARG A 290 -8.00 8.17 -25.35
CA ARG A 290 -6.60 8.07 -25.77
C ARG A 290 -5.64 9.10 -25.17
N VAL A 291 -5.99 9.71 -24.06
CA VAL A 291 -5.08 10.65 -23.36
C VAL A 291 -3.85 9.92 -22.81
N LEU A 292 -3.99 8.63 -22.47
CA LEU A 292 -2.89 7.83 -21.94
C LEU A 292 -1.84 7.47 -23.00
N ASP A 293 -2.11 7.63 -24.28
CA ASP A 293 -1.13 7.43 -25.36
C ASP A 293 0.08 8.38 -25.20
N GLY A 294 -0.11 9.53 -24.54
CA GLY A 294 0.98 10.42 -24.18
C GLY A 294 2.00 9.82 -23.21
N LEU A 295 1.61 8.86 -22.38
CA LEU A 295 2.55 8.14 -21.51
C LEU A 295 3.43 7.19 -22.32
N VAL A 296 2.85 6.48 -23.31
CA VAL A 296 3.59 5.60 -24.23
C VAL A 296 4.69 6.39 -24.93
N HIS A 297 4.39 7.60 -25.36
CA HIS A 297 5.36 8.45 -26.03
C HIS A 297 6.59 8.79 -25.17
N ILE A 298 6.47 8.85 -23.86
CA ILE A 298 7.62 9.00 -22.95
C ILE A 298 8.51 7.76 -23.00
N TYR A 299 7.89 6.57 -22.98
CA TYR A 299 8.63 5.30 -23.04
C TYR A 299 9.28 5.04 -24.41
N ASP A 300 8.75 5.63 -25.48
CA ASP A 300 9.38 5.58 -26.82
C ASP A 300 10.66 6.42 -26.90
N GLN A 301 10.78 7.46 -26.06
CA GLN A 301 11.93 8.40 -26.11
C GLN A 301 13.09 8.00 -25.22
N VAL A 302 12.85 7.22 -24.15
CA VAL A 302 13.91 6.81 -23.20
C VAL A 302 13.77 5.33 -22.87
N PRO A 303 14.88 4.64 -22.48
CA PRO A 303 14.79 3.26 -22.03
C PRO A 303 13.76 3.08 -20.90
N ALA A 304 12.99 1.98 -20.93
CA ALA A 304 11.90 1.73 -19.99
C ALA A 304 12.36 1.83 -18.53
N VAL A 305 13.55 1.39 -18.18
CA VAL A 305 14.13 1.51 -16.83
C VAL A 305 14.27 2.97 -16.40
N MET A 306 14.70 3.85 -17.31
CA MET A 306 14.81 5.28 -17.03
C MET A 306 13.43 5.95 -16.93
N ALA A 307 12.49 5.58 -17.79
CA ALA A 307 11.10 6.01 -17.70
C ALA A 307 10.50 5.59 -16.35
N ASN A 308 10.69 4.34 -15.94
CA ASN A 308 10.25 3.82 -14.63
C ASN A 308 10.85 4.58 -13.45
N TYR A 309 12.13 4.96 -13.56
CA TYR A 309 12.77 5.80 -12.54
C TYR A 309 12.09 7.17 -12.43
N LEU A 310 11.82 7.81 -13.56
CA LEU A 310 11.11 9.09 -13.60
C LEU A 310 9.68 8.96 -13.04
N MET A 311 8.98 7.87 -13.37
CA MET A 311 7.66 7.59 -12.78
C MET A 311 7.73 7.42 -11.26
N GLY A 312 8.77 6.78 -10.74
CA GLY A 312 9.03 6.69 -9.30
C GLY A 312 9.25 8.05 -8.64
N VAL A 313 10.02 8.93 -9.27
CA VAL A 313 10.21 10.32 -8.79
C VAL A 313 8.90 11.12 -8.89
N MET A 314 8.13 10.93 -9.95
CA MET A 314 6.80 11.55 -10.09
C MET A 314 5.82 11.07 -9.01
N SER A 315 5.91 9.81 -8.58
CA SER A 315 5.10 9.26 -7.49
C SER A 315 5.30 10.00 -6.17
N ALA A 316 6.42 10.69 -5.98
CA ALA A 316 6.62 11.56 -4.83
C ALA A 316 5.69 12.78 -4.79
N ALA A 317 5.21 13.23 -5.95
CA ALA A 317 4.33 14.39 -6.07
C ALA A 317 2.89 14.02 -6.45
N ILE A 318 2.68 12.83 -7.03
CA ILE A 318 1.40 12.32 -7.47
C ILE A 318 1.20 10.97 -6.78
N ASP A 319 0.03 10.76 -6.16
CA ASP A 319 -0.32 9.48 -5.53
C ASP A 319 0.00 8.29 -6.46
N ASN A 320 0.56 7.22 -5.90
CA ASN A 320 1.04 6.04 -6.63
C ASN A 320 -0.08 5.31 -7.39
N VAL A 321 -1.31 5.30 -6.88
CA VAL A 321 -2.44 4.54 -7.46
C VAL A 321 -2.88 5.11 -8.81
N PRO A 322 -3.17 6.42 -8.97
CA PRO A 322 -3.53 6.96 -10.28
C PRO A 322 -2.42 6.81 -11.30
N LEU A 323 -1.16 6.94 -10.90
CA LEU A 323 -0.02 6.77 -11.79
C LEU A 323 0.10 5.32 -12.29
N THR A 324 0.02 4.35 -11.38
CA THR A 324 0.04 2.92 -11.72
C THR A 324 -1.13 2.53 -12.62
N ALA A 325 -2.34 3.01 -12.30
CA ALA A 325 -3.53 2.75 -13.12
C ALA A 325 -3.36 3.28 -14.54
N ALA A 326 -2.84 4.50 -14.70
CA ALA A 326 -2.59 5.09 -16.01
C ALA A 326 -1.55 4.30 -16.82
N LEU A 327 -0.46 3.88 -16.18
CA LEU A 327 0.58 3.08 -16.83
C LEU A 327 0.08 1.68 -17.25
N LEU A 328 -0.72 1.02 -16.42
CA LEU A 328 -1.32 -0.27 -16.76
C LEU A 328 -2.30 -0.17 -17.94
N LYS A 329 -3.07 0.91 -17.99
CA LYS A 329 -4.09 1.13 -19.03
C LYS A 329 -3.54 1.77 -20.33
N SER A 330 -2.30 2.28 -20.33
CA SER A 330 -1.67 2.87 -21.52
C SER A 330 -1.25 1.85 -22.59
N GLY A 331 -1.29 0.55 -22.28
CA GLY A 331 -0.89 -0.49 -23.23
C GLY A 331 0.62 -0.66 -23.36
N LEU A 332 1.42 -0.18 -22.41
CA LEU A 332 2.88 -0.34 -22.40
C LEU A 332 3.28 -1.82 -22.37
N GLU A 333 4.16 -2.18 -23.28
CA GLU A 333 4.81 -3.48 -23.31
C GLU A 333 6.20 -3.38 -22.70
N MET A 334 6.39 -4.05 -21.56
CA MET A 334 7.64 -4.10 -20.83
C MET A 334 7.95 -5.53 -20.40
N GLY A 335 9.23 -5.84 -20.27
CA GLY A 335 9.69 -7.09 -19.70
C GLY A 335 9.39 -7.20 -18.20
N VAL A 336 9.49 -8.42 -17.67
CA VAL A 336 9.25 -8.69 -16.22
C VAL A 336 10.15 -7.84 -15.34
N ALA A 337 11.45 -7.74 -15.67
CA ALA A 337 12.40 -6.91 -14.92
C ALA A 337 11.95 -5.44 -14.84
N GLU A 338 11.44 -4.90 -15.93
CA GLU A 338 10.98 -3.53 -16.02
C GLU A 338 9.70 -3.32 -15.21
N TRP A 339 8.76 -4.28 -15.24
CA TRP A 339 7.56 -4.24 -14.39
C TRP A 339 7.89 -4.36 -12.90
N MET A 340 8.85 -5.20 -12.52
CA MET A 340 9.34 -5.26 -11.13
C MET A 340 9.94 -3.92 -10.69
N VAL A 341 10.77 -3.31 -11.54
CA VAL A 341 11.36 -2.00 -11.28
C VAL A 341 10.29 -0.92 -11.16
N LEU A 342 9.26 -0.94 -12.03
CA LEU A 342 8.14 0.00 -11.95
C LEU A 342 7.37 -0.17 -10.64
N THR A 343 7.07 -1.43 -10.25
CA THR A 343 6.39 -1.74 -8.99
C THR A 343 7.11 -1.11 -7.80
N TYR A 344 8.42 -1.32 -7.72
CA TYR A 344 9.25 -0.70 -6.68
C TYR A 344 9.26 0.83 -6.80
N ALA A 345 9.54 1.34 -7.98
CA ALA A 345 9.73 2.77 -8.22
C ALA A 345 8.50 3.57 -7.81
N VAL A 346 7.32 3.16 -8.28
CA VAL A 346 6.07 3.89 -7.99
C VAL A 346 5.62 3.67 -6.54
N GLY A 347 5.69 2.44 -6.01
CA GLY A 347 5.27 2.14 -4.65
C GLY A 347 6.14 2.82 -3.60
N VAL A 348 7.47 2.76 -3.76
CA VAL A 348 8.41 3.34 -2.79
C VAL A 348 8.67 4.82 -3.07
N GLY A 349 8.59 5.25 -4.33
CA GLY A 349 8.82 6.64 -4.75
C GLY A 349 7.92 7.65 -4.04
N GLY A 350 6.67 7.28 -3.74
CA GLY A 350 5.75 8.07 -2.93
C GLY A 350 6.30 8.48 -1.55
N SER A 351 7.27 7.74 -1.02
CA SER A 351 7.92 8.05 0.26
C SER A 351 9.04 9.09 0.17
N LEU A 352 9.46 9.51 -1.01
CA LEU A 352 10.51 10.54 -1.17
C LEU A 352 10.05 11.91 -0.68
N LEU A 353 8.76 12.21 -0.83
CA LEU A 353 8.12 13.37 -0.21
C LEU A 353 7.01 12.89 0.74
N VAL A 354 6.82 13.57 1.87
CA VAL A 354 5.83 13.17 2.87
C VAL A 354 4.40 13.21 2.35
N ILE A 355 4.13 14.02 1.33
CA ILE A 355 2.80 14.16 0.69
C ILE A 355 2.57 13.18 -0.46
N GLY A 356 3.60 12.43 -0.90
CA GLY A 356 3.53 11.55 -2.07
C GLY A 356 2.85 10.21 -1.81
N SER A 357 2.54 9.88 -0.56
CA SER A 357 1.85 8.64 -0.20
C SER A 357 0.88 8.84 0.96
N ALA A 358 -0.16 8.01 1.02
CA ALA A 358 -1.11 8.01 2.13
C ALA A 358 -0.42 7.81 3.49
N SER A 359 0.60 6.94 3.55
CA SER A 359 1.41 6.72 4.75
C SER A 359 2.13 8.00 5.21
N GLY A 360 2.65 8.80 4.29
CA GLY A 360 3.29 10.08 4.61
C GLY A 360 2.31 11.11 5.19
N ILE A 361 1.13 11.23 4.57
CA ILE A 361 0.06 12.13 5.03
C ILE A 361 -0.42 11.72 6.42
N VAL A 362 -0.67 10.43 6.65
CA VAL A 362 -1.06 9.90 7.96
C VAL A 362 0.02 10.17 9.01
N ALA A 363 1.29 9.92 8.70
CA ALA A 363 2.38 10.22 9.62
C ALA A 363 2.44 11.71 9.96
N MET A 364 2.29 12.60 8.97
CA MET A 364 2.29 14.05 9.16
C MET A 364 1.10 14.52 10.03
N SER A 365 -0.07 13.92 9.89
CA SER A 365 -1.25 14.25 10.70
C SER A 365 -1.14 13.82 12.15
N LYS A 366 -0.38 12.77 12.45
CA LYS A 366 -0.29 12.15 13.80
C LYS A 366 0.95 12.58 14.57
N VAL A 367 2.07 12.88 13.90
CA VAL A 367 3.35 13.16 14.54
C VAL A 367 3.53 14.66 14.76
N PRO A 368 3.52 15.15 16.01
CA PRO A 368 3.72 16.56 16.30
C PRO A 368 5.06 17.07 15.75
N GLY A 369 5.01 18.06 14.87
CA GLY A 369 6.20 18.69 14.29
C GLY A 369 6.81 17.97 13.09
N LEU A 370 6.21 16.89 12.62
CA LEU A 370 6.49 16.36 11.29
C LEU A 370 5.79 17.24 10.27
N THR A 371 6.57 18.03 9.57
CA THR A 371 6.12 18.93 8.52
C THR A 371 6.86 18.59 7.22
N PHE A 372 6.36 19.06 6.10
CA PHE A 372 7.06 18.93 4.82
C PHE A 372 8.54 19.32 4.93
N GLY A 373 8.85 20.47 5.54
CA GLY A 373 10.22 20.95 5.71
C GLY A 373 11.07 20.09 6.63
N SER A 374 10.50 19.52 7.70
CA SER A 374 11.26 18.64 8.61
C SER A 374 11.56 17.28 7.98
N TYR A 375 10.65 16.77 7.15
CA TYR A 375 10.83 15.55 6.37
C TYR A 375 11.91 15.72 5.29
N LEU A 376 11.88 16.83 4.56
CA LEU A 376 12.87 17.18 3.52
C LEU A 376 14.32 17.17 4.02
N ARG A 377 14.57 17.44 5.30
CA ARG A 377 15.93 17.34 5.88
C ARG A 377 16.55 15.96 5.74
N HIS A 378 15.73 14.92 5.59
CA HIS A 378 16.16 13.53 5.41
C HIS A 378 16.11 13.08 3.95
N MET A 379 15.74 13.97 3.02
CA MET A 379 15.52 13.64 1.61
C MET A 379 16.74 12.99 0.95
N LEU A 380 17.95 13.42 1.28
CA LEU A 380 19.16 12.81 0.74
C LEU A 380 19.28 11.32 1.17
N TYR A 381 18.95 11.01 2.42
CA TYR A 381 18.98 9.63 2.93
C TYR A 381 17.90 8.76 2.28
N LEU A 382 16.68 9.30 2.13
CA LEU A 382 15.59 8.67 1.42
C LEU A 382 15.96 8.39 -0.05
N PHE A 383 16.54 9.38 -0.72
CA PHE A 383 16.95 9.26 -2.10
C PHE A 383 18.06 8.22 -2.29
N VAL A 384 19.06 8.17 -1.41
CA VAL A 384 20.11 7.14 -1.45
C VAL A 384 19.50 5.75 -1.23
N ALA A 385 18.63 5.59 -0.24
CA ALA A 385 17.96 4.32 0.03
C ALA A 385 17.08 3.88 -1.15
N PHE A 386 16.29 4.79 -1.72
CA PHE A 386 15.47 4.54 -2.90
C PHE A 386 16.32 4.03 -4.07
N ASN A 387 17.44 4.70 -4.38
CA ASN A 387 18.32 4.29 -5.49
C ASN A 387 18.96 2.92 -5.27
N ILE A 388 19.35 2.59 -4.04
CA ILE A 388 19.89 1.26 -3.70
C ILE A 388 18.83 0.18 -3.95
N GLY A 389 17.60 0.40 -3.49
CA GLY A 389 16.51 -0.53 -3.73
C GLY A 389 16.18 -0.65 -5.21
N PHE A 390 16.10 0.48 -5.93
CA PHE A 390 15.82 0.51 -7.37
C PHE A 390 16.86 -0.29 -8.17
N ALA A 391 18.15 -0.05 -7.92
CA ALA A 391 19.24 -0.79 -8.56
C ALA A 391 19.19 -2.28 -8.21
N GLY A 392 18.93 -2.60 -6.92
CA GLY A 392 18.83 -3.99 -6.48
C GLY A 392 17.65 -4.74 -7.11
N VAL A 393 16.48 -4.09 -7.24
CA VAL A 393 15.30 -4.66 -7.91
C VAL A 393 15.60 -4.90 -9.39
N TYR A 394 16.25 -3.95 -10.05
CA TYR A 394 16.64 -4.11 -11.45
C TYR A 394 17.58 -5.29 -11.67
N LEU A 395 18.62 -5.42 -10.83
CA LEU A 395 19.56 -6.54 -10.92
C LEU A 395 18.89 -7.90 -10.67
N ILE A 396 18.00 -7.99 -9.69
CA ILE A 396 17.22 -9.22 -9.45
C ILE A 396 16.28 -9.48 -10.63
N GLY A 397 15.58 -8.46 -11.13
CA GLY A 397 14.70 -8.59 -12.28
C GLY A 397 15.41 -9.16 -13.51
N LEU A 398 16.61 -8.70 -13.80
CA LEU A 398 17.45 -9.23 -14.89
C LEU A 398 17.87 -10.70 -14.69
N SER A 399 17.93 -11.18 -13.45
CA SER A 399 18.30 -12.57 -13.16
C SER A 399 17.13 -13.55 -13.23
N ILE A 400 15.89 -13.05 -13.22
CA ILE A 400 14.65 -13.84 -13.17
C ILE A 400 13.91 -13.79 -14.53
N GLY A 401 14.07 -12.73 -15.31
CA GLY A 401 13.50 -12.55 -16.64
C GLY A 401 14.45 -13.02 -17.71
#